data_340ff297b5e45a21fc893a52b8a2142b
#
_entry.id   340ff297b5e45a21fc893a52b8a2142b
#
_cell.length_a   1.000
_cell.length_b   1.000
_cell.length_c   1.000
_cell.angle_alpha   90.00
_cell.angle_beta   90.00
_cell.angle_gamma   90.00
#
_symmetry.space_group_name_H-M   'P 1'
#
loop_
_entity.id
_entity.type
_entity.pdbx_description
1 polymer ?
#
loop_
_entity_poly.entity_id
_entity_poly.type
_entity_poly.pdbx_seq_one_letter_code
_entity_poly.pdbx_strand_id
1 'polypeptide(L)'
;FQCMSIEISRTYDVTAFHDDLKRFMFAAIEKPVVFLFSDTQIVKESFLEDINNMLNAGEVPNLMETEDMERLLNLTRPLAKAAGKEESRDVVYAHFVQLVRENLHVVLAMSPIGDSFRVRCRMFPSLINCCTIDWFNAWPKDALLSVAQRYFAEVDLGNQETKDGICEVCVELSLIHISEPTRHSII
;
A
#
# COMPACT_ATOMS: atom_id res chain seq x y z
N PHE A 1 -7.09 -12.48 5.34
CA PHE A 1 -6.49 -11.13 5.36
C PHE A 1 -7.54 -10.08 5.00
N GLN A 2 -7.54 -8.97 5.71
CA GLN A 2 -8.35 -7.81 5.34
C GLN A 2 -7.44 -6.81 4.62
N CYS A 3 -7.76 -6.50 3.36
CA CYS A 3 -7.06 -5.45 2.63
C CYS A 3 -7.66 -4.09 3.01
N MET A 4 -6.80 -3.15 3.36
CA MET A 4 -7.14 -1.78 3.72
C MET A 4 -6.27 -0.83 2.89
N SER A 5 -6.84 0.28 2.44
CA SER A 5 -6.13 1.36 1.74
C SER A 5 -6.65 2.70 2.24
N ILE A 6 -5.91 3.74 1.95
CA ILE A 6 -6.32 5.11 2.24
C ILE A 6 -7.09 5.69 1.05
N GLU A 7 -8.04 6.58 1.34
CA GLU A 7 -8.80 7.31 0.34
C GLU A 7 -8.38 8.78 0.36
N ILE A 8 -7.73 9.22 -0.71
CA ILE A 8 -7.21 10.58 -0.82
C ILE A 8 -8.35 11.54 -1.17
N SER A 9 -8.66 12.46 -0.26
CA SER A 9 -9.53 13.61 -0.49
C SER A 9 -8.71 14.88 -0.79
N ARG A 10 -9.37 15.94 -1.22
CA ARG A 10 -8.71 17.25 -1.46
C ARG A 10 -8.05 17.84 -0.20
N THR A 11 -8.54 17.47 0.96
CA THR A 11 -8.08 17.96 2.28
C THR A 11 -7.27 16.91 3.03
N TYR A 12 -6.84 15.82 2.34
CA TYR A 12 -6.09 14.77 2.99
C TYR A 12 -4.69 15.27 3.37
N ASP A 13 -4.39 15.24 4.65
CA ASP A 13 -3.16 15.76 5.24
C ASP A 13 -2.45 14.70 6.12
N VAL A 14 -1.39 15.12 6.80
CA VAL A 14 -0.63 14.23 7.71
C VAL A 14 -1.49 13.73 8.86
N THR A 15 -2.39 14.55 9.38
CA THR A 15 -3.29 14.16 10.48
C THR A 15 -4.23 13.05 10.05
N ALA A 16 -4.86 13.20 8.87
CA ALA A 16 -5.74 12.18 8.30
C ALA A 16 -4.96 10.87 8.02
N PHE A 17 -3.72 10.99 7.54
CA PHE A 17 -2.84 9.83 7.32
C PHE A 17 -2.49 9.13 8.64
N HIS A 18 -2.18 9.87 9.69
CA HIS A 18 -1.93 9.33 11.02
C HIS A 18 -3.16 8.62 11.59
N ASP A 19 -4.36 9.15 11.39
CA ASP A 19 -5.60 8.51 11.83
C ASP A 19 -5.85 7.18 11.08
N ASP A 20 -5.56 7.13 9.78
CA ASP A 20 -5.61 5.90 9.02
C ASP A 20 -4.56 4.89 9.50
N LEU A 21 -3.31 5.30 9.75
CA LEU A 21 -2.29 4.42 10.32
C LEU A 21 -2.70 3.86 11.67
N LYS A 22 -3.23 4.69 12.59
CA LYS A 22 -3.78 4.23 13.87
C LYS A 22 -4.84 3.16 13.63
N ARG A 23 -5.79 3.39 12.72
CA ARG A 23 -6.85 2.44 12.37
C ARG A 23 -6.30 1.10 11.92
N PHE A 24 -5.25 1.09 11.08
CA PHE A 24 -4.63 -0.14 10.59
C PHE A 24 -3.88 -0.88 11.71
N MET A 25 -3.15 -0.16 12.54
CA MET A 25 -2.43 -0.73 13.68
C MET A 25 -3.40 -1.31 14.73
N PHE A 26 -4.52 -0.65 15.01
CA PHE A 26 -5.56 -1.20 15.89
C PHE A 26 -6.21 -2.45 15.30
N ALA A 27 -6.49 -2.48 14.01
CA ALA A 27 -7.05 -3.65 13.35
C ALA A 27 -6.07 -4.85 13.37
N ALA A 28 -4.76 -4.58 13.31
CA ALA A 28 -3.72 -5.60 13.38
C ALA A 28 -3.56 -6.27 14.75
N ILE A 29 -4.13 -5.69 15.82
CA ILE A 29 -4.17 -6.34 17.13
C ILE A 29 -5.01 -7.63 17.08
N GLU A 30 -6.11 -7.62 16.33
CA GLU A 30 -7.09 -8.71 16.33
C GLU A 30 -6.89 -9.70 15.18
N LYS A 31 -6.44 -9.24 14.02
CA LYS A 31 -6.37 -10.05 12.80
C LYS A 31 -5.32 -9.57 11.82
N PRO A 32 -4.84 -10.46 10.92
CA PRO A 32 -3.94 -10.06 9.86
C PRO A 32 -4.59 -9.06 8.89
N VAL A 33 -3.89 -7.94 8.66
CA VAL A 33 -4.30 -6.82 7.82
C VAL A 33 -3.24 -6.59 6.74
N VAL A 34 -3.69 -6.30 5.53
CA VAL A 34 -2.83 -5.85 4.43
C VAL A 34 -3.09 -4.38 4.19
N PHE A 35 -2.10 -3.53 4.39
CA PHE A 35 -2.13 -2.13 4.04
C PHE A 35 -1.57 -1.94 2.63
N LEU A 36 -2.45 -1.64 1.67
CA LEU A 36 -2.07 -1.35 0.30
C LEU A 36 -1.88 0.16 0.13
N PHE A 37 -0.69 0.56 -0.29
CA PHE A 37 -0.31 1.95 -0.50
C PHE A 37 0.36 2.13 -1.86
N SER A 38 -0.17 3.04 -2.68
CA SER A 38 0.35 3.32 -4.01
C SER A 38 1.09 4.66 -4.09
N ASP A 39 1.93 4.82 -5.09
CA ASP A 39 2.65 6.08 -5.34
C ASP A 39 1.72 7.27 -5.62
N THR A 40 0.53 7.02 -6.17
CA THR A 40 -0.52 8.04 -6.38
C THR A 40 -1.12 8.56 -5.08
N GLN A 41 -0.94 7.84 -3.97
CA GLN A 41 -1.42 8.22 -2.65
C GLN A 41 -0.38 9.02 -1.84
N ILE A 42 0.83 9.21 -2.37
CA ILE A 42 1.89 9.98 -1.73
C ILE A 42 1.62 11.47 -1.93
N VAL A 43 0.83 12.06 -1.05
CA VAL A 43 0.57 13.51 -1.06
C VAL A 43 1.75 14.28 -0.46
N LYS A 44 2.40 13.70 0.56
CA LYS A 44 3.60 14.25 1.21
C LYS A 44 4.65 13.16 1.44
N GLU A 45 5.92 13.51 1.28
CA GLU A 45 7.02 12.56 1.49
C GLU A 45 7.11 12.07 2.96
N SER A 46 6.57 12.83 3.93
CA SER A 46 6.47 12.40 5.33
C SER A 46 5.65 11.12 5.52
N PHE A 47 4.71 10.80 4.61
CA PHE A 47 3.98 9.52 4.64
C PHE A 47 4.92 8.32 4.49
N LEU A 48 5.94 8.46 3.64
CA LEU A 48 6.95 7.41 3.46
C LEU A 48 7.90 7.31 4.65
N GLU A 49 8.14 8.42 5.37
CA GLU A 49 8.91 8.40 6.60
C GLU A 49 8.19 7.58 7.68
N ASP A 50 6.89 7.79 7.87
CA ASP A 50 6.08 7.03 8.80
C ASP A 50 6.02 5.53 8.43
N ILE A 51 5.83 5.22 7.15
CA ILE A 51 5.88 3.85 6.64
C ILE A 51 7.27 3.22 6.86
N ASN A 52 8.34 3.97 6.61
CA ASN A 52 9.72 3.50 6.86
C ASN A 52 9.94 3.16 8.35
N ASN A 53 9.45 4.00 9.26
CA ASN A 53 9.52 3.75 10.70
C ASN A 53 8.69 2.51 11.08
N MET A 54 7.49 2.39 10.56
CA MET A 54 6.61 1.24 10.79
C MET A 54 7.23 -0.07 10.29
N LEU A 55 7.84 -0.08 9.10
CA LEU A 55 8.53 -1.25 8.54
C LEU A 55 9.75 -1.65 9.38
N ASN A 56 10.49 -0.68 9.87
CA ASN A 56 11.72 -0.92 10.64
C ASN A 56 11.43 -1.33 12.09
N ALA A 57 10.65 -0.54 12.80
CA ALA A 57 10.41 -0.68 14.25
C ALA A 57 9.07 -1.37 14.59
N GLY A 58 8.10 -1.39 13.67
CA GLY A 58 6.72 -1.81 13.95
C GLY A 58 5.89 -0.73 14.64
N GLU A 59 6.44 0.49 14.74
CA GLU A 59 5.78 1.64 15.35
C GLU A 59 6.15 2.92 14.61
N VAL A 60 5.34 3.96 14.79
CA VAL A 60 5.60 5.31 14.28
C VAL A 60 5.77 6.25 15.48
N PRO A 61 6.91 6.97 15.59
CA PRO A 61 7.16 7.88 16.70
C PRO A 61 6.07 8.96 16.82
N ASN A 62 5.63 9.22 18.05
CA ASN A 62 4.63 10.24 18.38
C ASN A 62 3.26 10.09 17.67
N LEU A 63 2.96 8.93 17.12
CA LEU A 63 1.68 8.65 16.47
C LEU A 63 0.54 8.55 17.49
N MET A 64 0.78 7.84 18.60
CA MET A 64 -0.23 7.55 19.61
C MET A 64 -0.31 8.67 20.65
N GLU A 65 -1.47 9.31 20.75
CA GLU A 65 -1.78 10.24 21.84
C GLU A 65 -2.08 9.49 23.15
N THR A 66 -2.24 10.20 24.25
CA THR A 66 -2.47 9.60 25.56
C THR A 66 -3.70 8.68 25.57
N GLU A 67 -4.79 9.12 24.96
CA GLU A 67 -6.05 8.34 24.87
C GLU A 67 -5.87 7.09 24.01
N ASP A 68 -5.20 7.22 22.86
CA ASP A 68 -4.90 6.11 21.96
C ASP A 68 -4.03 5.08 22.66
N MET A 69 -3.03 5.55 23.43
CA MET A 69 -2.14 4.68 24.20
C MET A 69 -2.89 3.89 25.28
N GLU A 70 -3.79 4.53 26.01
CA GLU A 70 -4.61 3.83 27.01
C GLU A 70 -5.55 2.81 26.37
N ARG A 71 -6.19 3.18 25.27
CA ARG A 71 -7.04 2.26 24.51
C ARG A 71 -6.26 1.06 24.00
N LEU A 72 -5.09 1.29 23.43
CA LEU A 72 -4.16 0.26 22.94
C LEU A 72 -3.78 -0.72 24.05
N LEU A 73 -3.33 -0.20 25.19
CA LEU A 73 -2.94 -1.01 26.34
C LEU A 73 -4.11 -1.86 26.86
N ASN A 74 -5.32 -1.29 26.91
CA ASN A 74 -6.51 -2.02 27.36
C ASN A 74 -6.90 -3.16 26.41
N LEU A 75 -6.75 -2.96 25.09
CA LEU A 75 -7.02 -3.99 24.08
C LEU A 75 -5.94 -5.08 24.08
N THR A 76 -4.68 -4.71 24.29
CA THR A 76 -3.55 -5.65 24.20
C THR A 76 -3.31 -6.43 25.48
N ARG A 77 -3.67 -5.88 26.65
CA ARG A 77 -3.46 -6.53 27.97
C ARG A 77 -4.01 -7.96 28.07
N PRO A 78 -5.28 -8.25 27.68
CA PRO A 78 -5.80 -9.62 27.73
C PRO A 78 -5.03 -10.57 26.81
N LEU A 79 -4.53 -10.09 25.65
CA LEU A 79 -3.72 -10.88 24.73
C LEU A 79 -2.34 -11.17 25.30
N ALA A 80 -1.70 -10.19 25.92
CA ALA A 80 -0.41 -10.36 26.61
C ALA A 80 -0.53 -11.37 27.76
N LYS A 81 -1.61 -11.29 28.54
CA LYS A 81 -1.91 -12.24 29.60
C LYS A 81 -2.13 -13.66 29.08
N ALA A 82 -2.89 -13.81 27.99
CA ALA A 82 -3.11 -15.10 27.34
C ALA A 82 -1.79 -15.69 26.80
N ALA A 83 -0.86 -14.85 26.38
CA ALA A 83 0.49 -15.22 25.95
C ALA A 83 1.48 -15.49 27.13
N GLY A 84 1.00 -15.45 28.38
CA GLY A 84 1.83 -15.67 29.58
C GLY A 84 2.83 -14.55 29.88
N LYS A 85 2.60 -13.34 29.31
CA LYS A 85 3.46 -12.18 29.53
C LYS A 85 3.02 -11.38 30.75
N GLU A 86 3.95 -10.64 31.35
CA GLU A 86 3.69 -9.75 32.49
C GLU A 86 2.78 -8.57 32.06
N GLU A 87 1.89 -8.16 32.97
CA GLU A 87 0.91 -7.09 32.70
C GLU A 87 1.49 -5.66 32.89
N SER A 88 2.81 -5.51 32.95
CA SER A 88 3.44 -4.19 33.02
C SER A 88 3.21 -3.40 31.73
N ARG A 89 3.14 -2.07 31.84
CA ARG A 89 2.84 -1.18 30.70
C ARG A 89 3.79 -1.42 29.53
N ASP A 90 5.08 -1.53 29.81
CA ASP A 90 6.13 -1.66 28.82
C ASP A 90 6.08 -3.03 28.10
N VAL A 91 5.79 -4.10 28.84
CA VAL A 91 5.64 -5.45 28.28
C VAL A 91 4.38 -5.55 27.41
N VAL A 92 3.28 -4.95 27.84
CA VAL A 92 2.04 -4.90 27.05
C VAL A 92 2.25 -4.10 25.78
N TYR A 93 2.95 -2.95 25.84
CA TYR A 93 3.28 -2.17 24.66
C TYR A 93 4.21 -2.91 23.70
N ALA A 94 5.26 -3.56 24.22
CA ALA A 94 6.15 -4.38 23.41
C ALA A 94 5.39 -5.55 22.73
N HIS A 95 4.39 -6.11 23.40
CA HIS A 95 3.54 -7.14 22.81
C HIS A 95 2.66 -6.59 21.70
N PHE A 96 2.12 -5.38 21.85
CA PHE A 96 1.41 -4.68 20.77
C PHE A 96 2.30 -4.49 19.54
N VAL A 97 3.50 -3.96 19.70
CA VAL A 97 4.46 -3.78 18.59
C VAL A 97 4.75 -5.11 17.90
N GLN A 98 4.88 -6.20 18.69
CA GLN A 98 5.05 -7.53 18.12
C GLN A 98 3.85 -7.96 17.28
N LEU A 99 2.61 -7.77 17.79
CA LEU A 99 1.39 -8.10 17.05
C LEU A 99 1.26 -7.29 15.76
N VAL A 100 1.60 -6.00 15.80
CA VAL A 100 1.62 -5.16 14.58
C VAL A 100 2.61 -5.72 13.56
N ARG A 101 3.83 -6.08 13.97
CA ARG A 101 4.84 -6.66 13.07
C ARG A 101 4.43 -8.01 12.47
N GLU A 102 3.68 -8.81 13.22
CA GLU A 102 3.21 -10.13 12.76
C GLU A 102 1.98 -10.05 11.87
N ASN A 103 1.08 -9.11 12.14
CA ASN A 103 -0.24 -9.04 11.52
C ASN A 103 -0.41 -7.92 10.49
N LEU A 104 0.40 -6.86 10.54
CA LEU A 104 0.31 -5.76 9.57
C LEU A 104 1.30 -5.98 8.42
N HIS A 105 0.76 -6.31 7.26
CA HIS A 105 1.54 -6.52 6.05
C HIS A 105 1.39 -5.30 5.14
N VAL A 106 2.50 -4.63 4.86
CA VAL A 106 2.52 -3.45 3.99
C VAL A 106 2.83 -3.87 2.57
N VAL A 107 1.98 -3.48 1.64
CA VAL A 107 2.17 -3.67 0.19
C VAL A 107 2.29 -2.31 -0.47
N LEU A 108 3.46 -2.03 -1.03
CA LEU A 108 3.77 -0.77 -1.70
C LEU A 108 3.73 -0.98 -3.21
N ALA A 109 2.81 -0.30 -3.90
CA ALA A 109 2.70 -0.32 -5.35
C ALA A 109 3.31 0.97 -5.91
N MET A 110 4.53 0.88 -6.44
CA MET A 110 5.29 2.04 -6.90
C MET A 110 5.73 1.88 -8.35
N SER A 111 5.64 2.94 -9.11
CA SER A 111 6.18 2.98 -10.47
C SER A 111 7.70 3.18 -10.44
N PRO A 112 8.48 2.36 -11.15
CA PRO A 112 9.92 2.54 -11.27
C PRO A 112 10.31 3.63 -12.28
N ILE A 113 9.32 4.27 -12.92
CA ILE A 113 9.53 5.28 -13.96
C ILE A 113 9.99 6.60 -13.34
N GLY A 114 11.06 7.17 -13.89
CA GLY A 114 11.64 8.42 -13.42
C GLY A 114 12.56 8.25 -12.20
N ASP A 115 13.02 9.37 -11.66
CA ASP A 115 14.00 9.38 -10.55
C ASP A 115 13.34 9.31 -9.17
N SER A 116 12.04 9.56 -9.07
CA SER A 116 11.33 9.64 -7.78
C SER A 116 11.46 8.34 -6.96
N PHE A 117 11.30 7.18 -7.58
CA PHE A 117 11.46 5.89 -6.92
C PHE A 117 12.89 5.72 -6.36
N ARG A 118 13.91 6.05 -7.16
CA ARG A 118 15.32 5.95 -6.74
C ARG A 118 15.66 6.89 -5.58
N VAL A 119 15.13 8.11 -5.61
CA VAL A 119 15.30 9.10 -4.54
C VAL A 119 14.64 8.60 -3.26
N ARG A 120 13.41 8.11 -3.33
CA ARG A 120 12.67 7.54 -2.19
C ARG A 120 13.38 6.35 -1.58
N CYS A 121 13.89 5.42 -2.39
CA CYS A 121 14.67 4.29 -1.88
C CYS A 121 15.95 4.69 -1.15
N ARG A 122 16.58 5.81 -1.53
CA ARG A 122 17.75 6.35 -0.83
C ARG A 122 17.39 7.06 0.48
N MET A 123 16.28 7.80 0.49
CA MET A 123 15.79 8.50 1.69
C MET A 123 15.21 7.54 2.72
N PHE A 124 14.55 6.47 2.27
CA PHE A 124 13.81 5.54 3.11
C PHE A 124 14.29 4.10 2.90
N PRO A 125 15.44 3.72 3.48
CA PRO A 125 16.08 2.44 3.20
C PRO A 125 15.25 1.21 3.63
N SER A 126 14.31 1.34 4.57
CA SER A 126 13.43 0.22 4.97
C SER A 126 12.50 -0.21 3.85
N LEU A 127 12.20 0.65 2.88
CA LEU A 127 11.41 0.28 1.68
C LEU A 127 12.09 -0.82 0.86
N ILE A 128 13.43 -0.92 0.93
CA ILE A 128 14.20 -1.97 0.26
C ILE A 128 14.56 -3.08 1.24
N ASN A 129 15.06 -2.72 2.43
CA ASN A 129 15.65 -3.70 3.34
C ASN A 129 14.61 -4.54 4.08
N CYS A 130 13.39 -4.00 4.27
CA CYS A 130 12.31 -4.68 4.99
C CYS A 130 11.23 -5.24 4.07
N CYS A 131 11.34 -5.06 2.75
CA CYS A 131 10.37 -5.52 1.77
C CYS A 131 11.00 -6.47 0.75
N THR A 132 10.21 -7.38 0.22
CA THR A 132 10.54 -8.13 -0.99
C THR A 132 10.09 -7.31 -2.20
N ILE A 133 10.95 -7.15 -3.20
CA ILE A 133 10.64 -6.37 -4.39
C ILE A 133 10.29 -7.31 -5.53
N ASP A 134 9.06 -7.22 -6.00
CA ASP A 134 8.59 -7.91 -7.19
C ASP A 134 8.53 -6.92 -8.36
N TRP A 135 9.29 -7.22 -9.41
CA TRP A 135 9.34 -6.39 -10.61
C TRP A 135 8.30 -6.87 -11.63
N PHE A 136 7.32 -6.03 -11.89
CA PHE A 136 6.36 -6.25 -12.96
C PHE A 136 6.88 -5.63 -14.25
N ASN A 137 7.21 -6.48 -15.22
CA ASN A 137 7.57 -6.05 -16.56
C ASN A 137 6.34 -5.60 -17.36
N ALA A 138 6.59 -4.98 -18.52
CA ALA A 138 5.52 -4.64 -19.46
C ALA A 138 4.67 -5.88 -19.77
N TRP A 139 3.35 -5.70 -19.83
CA TRP A 139 2.43 -6.78 -20.11
C TRP A 139 2.65 -7.31 -21.53
N PRO A 140 2.72 -8.62 -21.72
CA PRO A 140 2.80 -9.20 -23.06
C PRO A 140 1.49 -8.96 -23.81
N LYS A 141 1.58 -8.92 -25.16
CA LYS A 141 0.44 -8.63 -26.03
C LYS A 141 -0.77 -9.52 -25.75
N ASP A 142 -0.55 -10.81 -25.50
CA ASP A 142 -1.62 -11.78 -25.20
C ASP A 142 -2.37 -11.48 -23.89
N ALA A 143 -1.65 -10.97 -22.88
CA ALA A 143 -2.28 -10.56 -21.62
C ALA A 143 -3.14 -9.32 -21.80
N LEU A 144 -2.65 -8.31 -22.56
CA LEU A 144 -3.41 -7.12 -22.90
C LEU A 144 -4.67 -7.48 -23.68
N LEU A 145 -4.56 -8.42 -24.65
CA LEU A 145 -5.70 -8.89 -25.44
C LEU A 145 -6.74 -9.59 -24.55
N SER A 146 -6.30 -10.46 -23.64
CA SER A 146 -7.19 -11.15 -22.71
C SER A 146 -7.96 -10.19 -21.80
N VAL A 147 -7.29 -9.11 -21.35
CA VAL A 147 -7.94 -8.06 -20.55
C VAL A 147 -8.98 -7.30 -21.39
N ALA A 148 -8.61 -6.88 -22.61
CA ALA A 148 -9.53 -6.18 -23.51
C ALA A 148 -10.77 -7.05 -23.79
N GLN A 149 -10.59 -8.32 -24.14
CA GLN A 149 -11.69 -9.27 -24.37
C GLN A 149 -12.60 -9.41 -23.15
N ARG A 150 -12.05 -9.48 -21.94
CA ARG A 150 -12.83 -9.56 -20.70
C ARG A 150 -13.66 -8.30 -20.46
N TYR A 151 -13.09 -7.11 -20.67
CA TYR A 151 -13.82 -5.85 -20.50
C TYR A 151 -14.95 -5.68 -21.53
N PHE A 152 -14.75 -6.12 -22.76
CA PHE A 152 -15.76 -6.03 -23.81
C PHE A 152 -16.68 -7.25 -23.88
N ALA A 153 -16.53 -8.26 -23.00
CA ALA A 153 -17.40 -9.44 -23.00
C ALA A 153 -18.87 -9.08 -22.84
N GLU A 154 -19.18 -8.15 -21.94
CA GLU A 154 -20.53 -7.72 -21.61
C GLU A 154 -21.04 -6.52 -22.43
N VAL A 155 -20.18 -5.95 -23.27
CA VAL A 155 -20.54 -4.78 -24.10
C VAL A 155 -21.05 -5.25 -25.45
N ASP A 156 -22.22 -4.76 -25.85
CA ASP A 156 -22.75 -5.01 -27.21
C ASP A 156 -22.05 -4.12 -28.23
N LEU A 157 -21.10 -4.70 -28.95
CA LEU A 157 -20.33 -4.05 -30.01
C LEU A 157 -20.67 -4.60 -31.41
N GLY A 158 -21.81 -5.28 -31.53
CA GLY A 158 -22.23 -5.91 -32.76
C GLY A 158 -21.70 -7.35 -32.91
N ASN A 159 -21.08 -7.67 -34.04
CA ASN A 159 -20.60 -9.02 -34.32
C ASN A 159 -19.24 -9.30 -33.63
N GLN A 160 -18.84 -10.59 -33.59
CA GLN A 160 -17.59 -11.01 -32.94
C GLN A 160 -16.35 -10.43 -33.64
N GLU A 161 -16.37 -10.31 -34.95
CA GLU A 161 -15.26 -9.73 -35.73
C GLU A 161 -15.00 -8.28 -35.34
N THR A 162 -16.06 -7.50 -35.11
CA THR A 162 -15.95 -6.11 -34.61
C THR A 162 -15.37 -6.08 -33.20
N LYS A 163 -15.82 -6.98 -32.30
CA LYS A 163 -15.26 -7.08 -30.93
C LYS A 163 -13.79 -7.39 -30.95
N ASP A 164 -13.37 -8.37 -31.74
CA ASP A 164 -11.97 -8.79 -31.84
C ASP A 164 -11.10 -7.66 -32.41
N GLY A 165 -11.58 -6.98 -33.48
CA GLY A 165 -10.88 -5.82 -34.05
C GLY A 165 -10.74 -4.66 -33.06
N ILE A 166 -11.74 -4.35 -32.25
CA ILE A 166 -11.66 -3.32 -31.20
C ILE A 166 -10.66 -3.73 -30.14
N CYS A 167 -10.65 -5.00 -29.70
CA CYS A 167 -9.68 -5.50 -28.73
C CYS A 167 -8.25 -5.36 -29.27
N GLU A 168 -7.99 -5.69 -30.52
CA GLU A 168 -6.67 -5.52 -31.15
C GLU A 168 -6.24 -4.06 -31.21
N VAL A 169 -7.13 -3.15 -31.59
CA VAL A 169 -6.84 -1.70 -31.60
C VAL A 169 -6.50 -1.19 -30.19
N CYS A 170 -7.23 -1.63 -29.17
CA CYS A 170 -6.93 -1.27 -27.77
C CYS A 170 -5.54 -1.77 -27.33
N VAL A 171 -5.15 -2.95 -27.75
CA VAL A 171 -3.82 -3.51 -27.45
C VAL A 171 -2.74 -2.70 -28.14
N GLU A 172 -2.88 -2.39 -29.43
CA GLU A 172 -1.89 -1.59 -30.19
C GLU A 172 -1.75 -0.19 -29.59
N LEU A 173 -2.85 0.47 -29.22
CA LEU A 173 -2.82 1.77 -28.55
C LEU A 173 -2.09 1.71 -27.20
N SER A 174 -2.33 0.64 -26.42
CA SER A 174 -1.62 0.44 -25.14
C SER A 174 -0.13 0.24 -25.35
N LEU A 175 0.28 -0.52 -26.35
CA LEU A 175 1.69 -0.75 -26.68
C LEU A 175 2.39 0.54 -27.14
N ILE A 176 1.72 1.39 -27.92
CA ILE A 176 2.25 2.69 -28.33
C ILE A 176 2.45 3.59 -27.09
N HIS A 177 1.50 3.64 -26.17
CA HIS A 177 1.63 4.43 -24.93
C HIS A 177 2.76 3.93 -24.01
N ILE A 178 3.01 2.63 -23.98
CA ILE A 178 4.09 2.03 -23.20
C ILE A 178 5.45 2.27 -23.86
N SER A 179 5.54 2.18 -25.20
CA SER A 179 6.79 2.31 -25.95
C SER A 179 7.20 3.76 -26.23
N GLU A 180 6.23 4.68 -26.28
CA GLU A 180 6.46 6.11 -26.38
C GLU A 180 6.01 6.84 -25.11
N PRO A 181 6.81 6.81 -24.01
CA PRO A 181 6.53 7.64 -22.87
C PRO A 181 6.50 9.10 -23.35
N THR A 182 5.33 9.68 -23.26
CA THR A 182 5.00 11.03 -23.72
C THR A 182 6.16 12.00 -23.48
N ARG A 183 6.70 12.57 -24.55
CA ARG A 183 7.63 13.71 -24.54
C ARG A 183 6.97 14.99 -23.99
N HIS A 184 6.16 14.88 -22.93
CA HIS A 184 5.47 15.99 -22.29
C HIS A 184 6.05 16.28 -20.92
N SER A 185 7.37 16.56 -20.88
CA SER A 185 7.96 17.34 -19.79
C SER A 185 9.23 18.01 -20.27
N ILE A 186 9.07 18.87 -21.28
CA ILE A 186 9.99 19.96 -21.52
C ILE A 186 9.10 21.16 -21.86
N ILE A 187 8.66 21.87 -20.85
CA ILE A 187 8.56 23.34 -20.80
C ILE A 187 8.59 23.70 -19.31
#